data_5ecfb56a75cc1c3ef673b7430aa21ee0
#
_entry.id   5ecfb56a75cc1c3ef673b7430aa21ee0
#
_cell.length_a   1.000
_cell.length_b   1.000
_cell.length_c   1.000
_cell.angle_alpha   90.00
_cell.angle_beta   90.00
_cell.angle_gamma   90.00
#
_symmetry.space_group_name_H-M   'P 1'
#
loop_
_entity.id
_entity.type
_entity.pdbx_description
1 polymer ?
#
loop_
_entity_poly.entity_id
_entity_poly.type
_entity_poly.pdbx_seq_one_letter_code
_entity_poly.pdbx_strand_id
1 'polypeptide(L)'
;IKATFKGKGEGPTIAFRADFDALPVQELNDVPYKSKNDGCMHACGHDGHTAILLGVAEIVNEHRHLLKGNVVFIFQYGEEIMPGGSQEMINDGCLQDVDKIYGTHLWSGYPTGTIYSRPGPIMASPDEFSITIQGRGGHGAKPQETIDPIVIMAEFILSAQKIVSRTIDPVKQAVLTFGMVQAGSSDSVIPDSAFCKGTVRTFDTNLQNHIKTKMDKLLQGLAVANDITYDFNYIKGYLPLHNHQQAYEVVKQAANDCLLYTSDAADDMQ
;
A
#
# COMPACT_ATOMS: atom_id res chain seq x y z
N ILE A 1 0.81 -3.74 19.43
CA ILE A 1 1.46 -4.35 20.61
C ILE A 1 2.96 -4.36 20.39
N LYS A 2 3.75 -3.99 21.41
CA LYS A 2 5.22 -4.13 21.41
C LYS A 2 5.62 -5.02 22.59
N ALA A 3 6.38 -6.10 22.31
CA ALA A 3 6.96 -6.97 23.33
C ALA A 3 8.48 -6.99 23.19
N THR A 4 9.23 -6.92 24.31
CA THR A 4 10.69 -6.88 24.30
C THR A 4 11.27 -8.02 25.13
N PHE A 5 12.12 -8.82 24.52
CA PHE A 5 12.94 -9.84 25.17
C PHE A 5 14.36 -9.32 25.32
N LYS A 6 14.79 -9.15 26.58
CA LYS A 6 16.16 -8.72 26.89
C LYS A 6 17.09 -9.92 26.92
N GLY A 7 18.16 -9.85 26.15
CA GLY A 7 19.25 -10.83 26.21
C GLY A 7 20.19 -10.59 27.41
N LYS A 8 21.22 -11.44 27.53
CA LYS A 8 22.16 -11.44 28.67
C LYS A 8 23.42 -10.57 28.46
N GLY A 9 23.53 -9.82 27.40
CA GLY A 9 24.72 -9.02 27.14
C GLY A 9 24.44 -7.84 26.24
N GLU A 10 25.43 -6.99 26.03
CA GLU A 10 25.36 -5.89 25.08
C GLU A 10 25.31 -6.42 23.65
N GLY A 11 24.50 -5.77 22.83
CA GLY A 11 24.32 -6.10 21.43
C GLY A 11 23.19 -5.30 20.81
N PRO A 12 22.91 -5.49 19.52
CA PRO A 12 21.87 -4.74 18.81
C PRO A 12 20.48 -5.11 19.30
N THR A 13 19.55 -4.19 19.09
CA THR A 13 18.11 -4.44 19.25
C THR A 13 17.50 -4.73 17.88
N ILE A 14 17.05 -5.95 17.68
CA ILE A 14 16.44 -6.40 16.43
C ILE A 14 14.93 -6.51 16.61
N ALA A 15 14.16 -5.89 15.72
CA ALA A 15 12.71 -6.01 15.72
C ALA A 15 12.22 -6.98 14.64
N PHE A 16 11.16 -7.70 14.96
CA PHE A 16 10.34 -8.44 13.98
C PHE A 16 8.92 -7.91 14.01
N ARG A 17 8.33 -7.72 12.83
CA ARG A 17 6.99 -7.15 12.66
C ARG A 17 6.06 -8.12 11.97
N ALA A 18 4.84 -8.23 12.48
CA ALA A 18 3.69 -8.77 11.78
C ALA A 18 2.51 -7.79 11.92
N ASP A 19 1.68 -7.73 10.91
CA ASP A 19 0.33 -7.17 10.96
C ASP A 19 -0.66 -8.25 11.43
N PHE A 20 -1.87 -7.82 11.89
CA PHE A 20 -2.85 -8.78 12.40
C PHE A 20 -4.31 -8.40 12.10
N ASP A 21 -4.55 -7.35 11.34
CA ASP A 21 -5.89 -6.95 10.92
C ASP A 21 -6.42 -7.83 9.77
N ALA A 22 -7.74 -7.91 9.65
CA ALA A 22 -8.44 -8.67 8.62
C ALA A 22 -9.21 -7.72 7.69
N LEU A 23 -9.58 -8.23 6.52
CA LEU A 23 -10.33 -7.51 5.51
C LEU A 23 -11.84 -7.75 5.62
N PRO A 24 -12.69 -6.79 5.25
CA PRO A 24 -14.14 -6.93 5.18
C PRO A 24 -14.56 -7.74 3.94
N VAL A 25 -14.12 -9.00 3.88
CA VAL A 25 -14.36 -9.95 2.79
C VAL A 25 -15.00 -11.21 3.36
N GLN A 26 -16.04 -11.74 2.71
CA GLN A 26 -16.64 -13.02 3.09
C GLN A 26 -15.72 -14.17 2.69
N GLU A 27 -15.26 -14.96 3.63
CA GLU A 27 -14.47 -16.15 3.34
C GLU A 27 -15.34 -17.28 2.78
N LEU A 28 -14.98 -17.74 1.58
CA LEU A 28 -15.65 -18.83 0.87
C LEU A 28 -14.87 -20.16 0.92
N ASN A 29 -13.67 -20.15 1.50
CA ASN A 29 -12.84 -21.36 1.61
C ASN A 29 -13.50 -22.40 2.52
N ASP A 30 -13.28 -23.67 2.22
CA ASP A 30 -13.67 -24.80 3.06
C ASP A 30 -12.43 -25.41 3.71
N VAL A 31 -11.96 -24.77 4.79
CA VAL A 31 -10.76 -25.15 5.53
C VAL A 31 -11.05 -25.17 7.04
N PRO A 32 -10.34 -26.02 7.83
CA PRO A 32 -10.60 -26.13 9.28
C PRO A 32 -10.40 -24.84 10.09
N TYR A 33 -9.58 -23.93 9.58
CA TYR A 33 -9.24 -22.63 10.18
C TYR A 33 -9.94 -21.44 9.52
N LYS A 34 -11.01 -21.69 8.77
CA LYS A 34 -11.88 -20.65 8.20
C LYS A 34 -12.34 -19.64 9.25
N SER A 35 -12.47 -18.38 8.83
CA SER A 35 -13.04 -17.33 9.67
C SER A 35 -14.40 -17.74 10.27
N LYS A 36 -14.57 -17.46 11.53
CA LYS A 36 -15.83 -17.64 12.27
C LYS A 36 -16.68 -16.35 12.29
N ASN A 37 -16.16 -15.26 11.73
CA ASN A 37 -16.82 -13.98 11.66
C ASN A 37 -17.30 -13.74 10.22
N ASP A 38 -18.63 -13.68 10.04
CA ASP A 38 -19.21 -13.39 8.73
C ASP A 38 -18.76 -12.03 8.22
N GLY A 39 -18.44 -11.96 6.92
CA GLY A 39 -17.95 -10.74 6.27
C GLY A 39 -16.54 -10.33 6.65
N CYS A 40 -15.77 -11.22 7.29
CA CYS A 40 -14.40 -10.92 7.72
C CYS A 40 -13.46 -12.08 7.37
N MET A 41 -12.34 -11.80 6.72
CA MET A 41 -11.37 -12.80 6.28
C MET A 41 -9.94 -12.25 6.34
N HIS A 42 -8.99 -13.09 6.74
CA HIS A 42 -7.56 -12.80 6.53
C HIS A 42 -7.15 -13.07 5.08
N ALA A 43 -7.67 -12.25 4.14
CA ALA A 43 -7.41 -12.43 2.71
C ALA A 43 -6.00 -11.96 2.29
N CYS A 44 -5.28 -11.25 3.16
CA CYS A 44 -3.90 -10.80 2.93
C CYS A 44 -2.85 -11.62 3.70
N GLY A 45 -3.26 -12.67 4.44
CA GLY A 45 -2.35 -13.58 5.13
C GLY A 45 -1.81 -13.10 6.49
N HIS A 46 -2.40 -12.06 7.09
CA HIS A 46 -1.94 -11.49 8.35
C HIS A 46 -2.07 -12.46 9.55
N ASP A 47 -2.99 -13.40 9.51
CA ASP A 47 -3.06 -14.53 10.45
C ASP A 47 -1.80 -15.39 10.41
N GLY A 48 -1.32 -15.70 9.22
CA GLY A 48 -0.07 -16.42 9.02
C GLY A 48 1.16 -15.60 9.45
N HIS A 49 1.20 -14.28 9.16
CA HIS A 49 2.27 -13.38 9.62
C HIS A 49 2.33 -13.38 11.16
N THR A 50 1.17 -13.28 11.82
CA THR A 50 1.07 -13.31 13.29
C THR A 50 1.49 -14.65 13.84
N ALA A 51 1.06 -15.77 13.24
CA ALA A 51 1.43 -17.11 13.67
C ALA A 51 2.96 -17.35 13.55
N ILE A 52 3.58 -16.92 12.45
CA ILE A 52 5.03 -16.97 12.26
C ILE A 52 5.73 -16.16 13.36
N LEU A 53 5.27 -14.93 13.63
CA LEU A 53 5.90 -14.07 14.62
C LEU A 53 5.79 -14.63 16.05
N LEU A 54 4.66 -15.26 16.38
CA LEU A 54 4.48 -15.97 17.66
C LEU A 54 5.44 -17.16 17.80
N GLY A 55 5.60 -17.96 16.73
CA GLY A 55 6.55 -19.06 16.71
C GLY A 55 8.00 -18.58 16.89
N VAL A 56 8.38 -17.47 16.23
CA VAL A 56 9.70 -16.84 16.43
C VAL A 56 9.85 -16.36 17.88
N ALA A 57 8.80 -15.78 18.49
CA ALA A 57 8.85 -15.35 19.88
C ALA A 57 9.04 -16.51 20.87
N GLU A 58 8.42 -17.65 20.62
CA GLU A 58 8.61 -18.87 21.41
C GLU A 58 10.06 -19.36 21.35
N ILE A 59 10.61 -19.52 20.14
CA ILE A 59 12.02 -19.94 19.94
C ILE A 59 13.00 -18.95 20.60
N VAL A 60 12.78 -17.66 20.43
CA VAL A 60 13.60 -16.62 21.05
C VAL A 60 13.53 -16.69 22.57
N ASN A 61 12.34 -16.95 23.15
CA ASN A 61 12.17 -17.07 24.58
C ASN A 61 12.91 -18.30 25.15
N GLU A 62 12.84 -19.45 24.49
CA GLU A 62 13.57 -20.65 24.88
C GLU A 62 15.09 -20.44 24.87
N HIS A 63 15.59 -19.72 23.87
CA HIS A 63 17.01 -19.49 23.63
C HIS A 63 17.52 -18.13 24.14
N ARG A 64 16.71 -17.36 24.88
CA ARG A 64 17.05 -16.00 25.33
C ARG A 64 18.37 -15.93 26.14
N HIS A 65 18.77 -17.01 26.75
CA HIS A 65 20.03 -17.09 27.47
C HIS A 65 21.27 -17.02 26.57
N LEU A 66 21.13 -17.26 25.27
CA LEU A 66 22.16 -17.16 24.25
C LEU A 66 22.20 -15.79 23.56
N LEU A 67 21.15 -14.97 23.74
CA LEU A 67 21.02 -13.70 23.04
C LEU A 67 21.98 -12.66 23.60
N LYS A 68 22.66 -11.94 22.69
CA LYS A 68 23.33 -10.67 22.93
C LYS A 68 22.45 -9.56 22.33
N GLY A 69 22.19 -8.50 23.12
CA GLY A 69 21.25 -7.46 22.72
C GLY A 69 19.79 -7.82 23.00
N ASN A 70 18.85 -7.20 22.29
CA ASN A 70 17.43 -7.38 22.54
C ASN A 70 16.69 -7.81 21.27
N VAL A 71 15.55 -8.50 21.47
CA VAL A 71 14.61 -8.80 20.39
C VAL A 71 13.27 -8.13 20.73
N VAL A 72 12.73 -7.40 19.76
CA VAL A 72 11.44 -6.69 19.86
C VAL A 72 10.46 -7.32 18.89
N PHE A 73 9.28 -7.65 19.37
CA PHE A 73 8.17 -8.15 18.56
C PHE A 73 7.13 -7.04 18.44
N ILE A 74 6.76 -6.69 17.20
CA ILE A 74 5.81 -5.64 16.88
C ILE A 74 4.62 -6.28 16.17
N PHE A 75 3.45 -6.24 16.81
CA PHE A 75 2.19 -6.65 16.20
C PHE A 75 1.43 -5.37 15.83
N GLN A 76 1.37 -5.10 14.53
CA GLN A 76 0.76 -3.89 13.98
C GLN A 76 -0.72 -4.12 13.68
N TYR A 77 -1.55 -3.15 14.02
CA TYR A 77 -2.95 -3.07 13.64
C TYR A 77 -3.14 -2.14 12.44
N GLY A 78 -4.28 -2.29 11.75
CA GLY A 78 -4.76 -1.33 10.76
C GLY A 78 -3.80 -1.15 9.59
N GLU A 79 -3.22 -2.22 9.07
CA GLU A 79 -2.35 -2.15 7.88
C GLU A 79 -3.18 -1.83 6.64
N GLU A 80 -4.36 -2.42 6.52
CA GLU A 80 -5.26 -2.33 5.37
C GLU A 80 -6.11 -1.05 5.33
N ILE A 81 -6.05 -0.22 6.37
CA ILE A 81 -6.86 1.00 6.48
C ILE A 81 -5.97 2.24 6.47
N MET A 82 -6.01 3.03 5.39
CA MET A 82 -5.21 4.25 5.28
C MET A 82 -5.61 5.31 6.33
N PRO A 83 -4.64 6.01 6.91
CA PRO A 83 -3.20 6.07 6.61
C PRO A 83 -2.37 4.96 7.26
N GLY A 84 -2.98 3.98 7.91
CA GLY A 84 -2.34 2.84 8.53
C GLY A 84 -1.94 3.03 9.99
N GLY A 85 -1.94 1.93 10.77
CA GLY A 85 -1.58 1.96 12.19
C GLY A 85 -0.08 2.11 12.46
N SER A 86 0.79 1.91 11.48
CA SER A 86 2.24 1.94 11.68
C SER A 86 2.75 3.30 12.14
N GLN A 87 2.23 4.41 11.59
CA GLN A 87 2.68 5.76 11.95
C GLN A 87 2.34 6.10 13.41
N GLU A 88 1.17 5.70 13.87
CA GLU A 88 0.77 5.88 15.27
C GLU A 88 1.69 5.08 16.21
N MET A 89 1.95 3.82 15.87
CA MET A 89 2.86 2.98 16.65
C MET A 89 4.30 3.53 16.67
N ILE A 90 4.78 4.12 15.57
CA ILE A 90 6.10 4.78 15.50
C ILE A 90 6.11 6.02 16.42
N ASN A 91 5.06 6.84 16.38
CA ASN A 91 4.92 8.01 17.24
C ASN A 91 4.87 7.63 18.73
N ASP A 92 4.28 6.47 19.04
CA ASP A 92 4.26 5.87 20.39
C ASP A 92 5.61 5.21 20.77
N GLY A 93 6.62 5.30 19.92
CA GLY A 93 7.97 4.83 20.22
C GLY A 93 8.18 3.32 20.03
N CYS A 94 7.42 2.66 19.14
CA CYS A 94 7.62 1.22 18.92
C CYS A 94 8.99 0.89 18.33
N LEU A 95 9.60 1.82 17.60
CA LEU A 95 10.94 1.69 17.01
C LEU A 95 12.04 2.36 17.82
N GLN A 96 11.73 2.92 19.01
CA GLN A 96 12.77 3.51 19.85
C GLN A 96 13.78 2.44 20.25
N ASP A 97 15.09 2.77 20.08
CA ASP A 97 16.24 1.90 20.35
C ASP A 97 16.28 0.60 19.50
N VAL A 98 15.59 0.58 18.34
CA VAL A 98 15.65 -0.52 17.38
C VAL A 98 16.69 -0.22 16.30
N ASP A 99 17.68 -1.10 16.16
CA ASP A 99 18.75 -0.97 15.15
C ASP A 99 18.31 -1.50 13.77
N LYS A 100 17.54 -2.58 13.75
CA LYS A 100 17.04 -3.22 12.52
C LYS A 100 15.65 -3.78 12.74
N ILE A 101 14.82 -3.75 11.69
CA ILE A 101 13.51 -4.36 11.68
C ILE A 101 13.37 -5.29 10.47
N TYR A 102 12.77 -6.45 10.69
CA TYR A 102 12.45 -7.44 9.67
C TYR A 102 10.96 -7.75 9.71
N GLY A 103 10.38 -8.01 8.53
CA GLY A 103 9.03 -8.51 8.36
C GLY A 103 8.97 -9.46 7.17
N THR A 104 8.00 -10.37 7.19
CA THR A 104 7.69 -11.25 6.08
C THR A 104 6.27 -10.99 5.62
N HIS A 105 6.00 -11.22 4.35
CA HIS A 105 4.64 -11.20 3.80
C HIS A 105 4.37 -12.52 3.07
N LEU A 106 3.27 -13.18 3.39
CA LEU A 106 2.77 -14.33 2.64
C LEU A 106 2.20 -13.84 1.31
N TRP A 107 2.57 -14.50 0.22
CA TRP A 107 2.16 -14.07 -1.12
C TRP A 107 1.58 -15.24 -1.91
N SER A 108 0.35 -15.09 -2.38
CA SER A 108 -0.27 -16.03 -3.30
C SER A 108 0.33 -15.87 -4.71
N GLY A 109 0.38 -16.97 -5.48
CA GLY A 109 0.85 -16.95 -6.86
C GLY A 109 2.32 -17.31 -7.05
N TYR A 110 3.09 -17.46 -5.97
CA TYR A 110 4.44 -18.02 -6.01
C TYR A 110 4.48 -19.45 -5.48
N PRO A 111 5.45 -20.28 -5.90
CA PRO A 111 5.60 -21.63 -5.38
C PRO A 111 5.84 -21.66 -3.88
N THR A 112 5.14 -22.56 -3.19
CA THR A 112 5.35 -22.78 -1.74
C THR A 112 6.78 -23.22 -1.47
N GLY A 113 7.37 -22.69 -0.39
CA GLY A 113 8.74 -23.00 0.01
C GLY A 113 9.81 -22.11 -0.62
N THR A 114 9.40 -21.07 -1.34
CA THR A 114 10.31 -20.05 -1.89
C THR A 114 10.22 -18.74 -1.12
N ILE A 115 11.34 -18.04 -1.01
CA ILE A 115 11.40 -16.68 -0.45
C ILE A 115 11.90 -15.75 -1.56
N TYR A 116 11.14 -14.65 -1.76
CA TYR A 116 11.48 -13.60 -2.70
C TYR A 116 11.90 -12.35 -1.94
N SER A 117 13.07 -11.82 -2.27
CA SER A 117 13.56 -10.56 -1.71
C SER A 117 14.60 -9.96 -2.65
N ARG A 118 14.81 -8.65 -2.52
CA ARG A 118 15.89 -7.93 -3.22
C ARG A 118 16.37 -6.75 -2.38
N PRO A 119 17.58 -6.24 -2.58
CA PRO A 119 17.99 -4.96 -2.03
C PRO A 119 17.30 -3.81 -2.77
N GLY A 120 17.15 -2.67 -2.10
CA GLY A 120 16.49 -1.50 -2.67
C GLY A 120 14.96 -1.55 -2.59
N PRO A 121 14.25 -0.83 -3.47
CA PRO A 121 12.80 -0.76 -3.45
C PRO A 121 12.16 -2.11 -3.76
N ILE A 122 11.21 -2.55 -2.94
CA ILE A 122 10.52 -3.84 -3.11
C ILE A 122 8.99 -3.71 -3.16
N MET A 123 8.40 -2.77 -2.40
CA MET A 123 6.95 -2.50 -2.45
C MET A 123 6.70 -1.02 -2.71
N ALA A 124 5.77 -0.73 -3.61
CA ALA A 124 5.39 0.62 -3.97
C ALA A 124 4.52 1.27 -2.89
N SER A 125 4.54 2.61 -2.82
CA SER A 125 3.60 3.38 -2.01
C SER A 125 2.15 3.16 -2.49
N PRO A 126 1.17 2.97 -1.60
CA PRO A 126 -0.23 2.77 -1.95
C PRO A 126 -1.06 4.06 -1.75
N ASP A 127 -0.86 5.08 -2.59
CA ASP A 127 -1.69 6.28 -2.48
C ASP A 127 -3.06 6.09 -3.10
N GLU A 128 -4.05 6.77 -2.53
CA GLU A 128 -5.42 6.81 -3.01
C GLU A 128 -5.88 8.24 -3.31
N PHE A 129 -6.79 8.39 -4.23
CA PHE A 129 -7.43 9.67 -4.49
C PHE A 129 -8.90 9.53 -4.83
N SER A 130 -9.65 10.61 -4.56
CA SER A 130 -11.01 10.80 -5.06
C SER A 130 -11.17 12.22 -5.59
N ILE A 131 -11.95 12.36 -6.65
CA ILE A 131 -12.22 13.63 -7.31
C ILE A 131 -13.71 13.72 -7.59
N THR A 132 -14.30 14.85 -7.20
CA THR A 132 -15.64 15.25 -7.64
C THR A 132 -15.49 16.48 -8.51
N ILE A 133 -16.03 16.44 -9.72
CA ILE A 133 -16.18 17.61 -10.61
C ILE A 133 -17.64 18.06 -10.51
N GLN A 134 -17.82 19.31 -10.14
CA GLN A 134 -19.14 19.94 -10.07
C GLN A 134 -19.33 20.84 -11.31
N GLY A 135 -20.24 20.43 -12.15
CA GLY A 135 -20.71 21.18 -13.30
C GLY A 135 -22.10 21.79 -13.06
N ARG A 136 -22.90 21.83 -14.11
CA ARG A 136 -24.29 22.25 -14.06
C ARG A 136 -25.11 21.37 -15.02
N GLY A 137 -25.99 20.57 -14.45
CA GLY A 137 -26.85 19.64 -15.18
C GLY A 137 -27.95 20.32 -15.96
N GLY A 138 -28.66 19.52 -16.78
CA GLY A 138 -29.79 19.97 -17.56
C GLY A 138 -30.22 18.99 -18.64
N HIS A 139 -31.03 19.47 -19.60
CA HIS A 139 -31.58 18.64 -20.66
C HIS A 139 -30.50 18.27 -21.67
N GLY A 140 -30.33 16.95 -21.95
CA GLY A 140 -29.28 16.44 -22.84
C GLY A 140 -29.29 17.00 -24.27
N ALA A 141 -30.45 17.45 -24.79
CA ALA A 141 -30.55 18.13 -26.08
C ALA A 141 -30.30 19.65 -26.04
N LYS A 142 -29.96 20.21 -24.85
CA LYS A 142 -29.66 21.63 -24.67
C LYS A 142 -28.32 21.82 -23.95
N PRO A 143 -27.21 21.26 -24.46
CA PRO A 143 -25.91 21.31 -23.79
C PRO A 143 -25.38 22.73 -23.58
N GLN A 144 -25.78 23.70 -24.38
CA GLN A 144 -25.41 25.12 -24.25
C GLN A 144 -25.96 25.79 -22.98
N GLU A 145 -26.94 25.17 -22.31
CA GLU A 145 -27.52 25.63 -21.04
C GLU A 145 -26.86 24.96 -19.82
N THR A 146 -25.85 24.10 -20.05
CA THR A 146 -25.23 23.23 -19.05
C THR A 146 -23.71 23.40 -19.00
N ILE A 147 -23.09 22.76 -18.02
CA ILE A 147 -21.65 22.50 -17.95
C ILE A 147 -21.51 21.00 -17.67
N ASP A 148 -21.16 20.23 -18.69
CA ASP A 148 -21.22 18.76 -18.63
C ASP A 148 -20.01 18.16 -17.86
N PRO A 149 -20.20 17.67 -16.64
CA PRO A 149 -19.10 17.13 -15.84
C PRO A 149 -18.62 15.77 -16.35
N ILE A 150 -19.40 15.03 -17.15
CA ILE A 150 -18.99 13.76 -17.74
C ILE A 150 -17.88 13.98 -18.76
N VAL A 151 -18.07 14.92 -19.66
CA VAL A 151 -17.07 15.24 -20.69
C VAL A 151 -15.78 15.77 -20.06
N ILE A 152 -15.90 16.64 -19.05
CA ILE A 152 -14.74 17.20 -18.33
C ILE A 152 -14.00 16.11 -17.55
N MET A 153 -14.69 15.18 -16.90
CA MET A 153 -14.09 14.03 -16.22
C MET A 153 -13.35 13.12 -17.21
N ALA A 154 -13.91 12.87 -18.39
CA ALA A 154 -13.25 12.09 -19.43
C ALA A 154 -11.96 12.77 -19.93
N GLU A 155 -11.99 14.08 -20.14
CA GLU A 155 -10.80 14.87 -20.50
C GLU A 155 -9.74 14.82 -19.40
N PHE A 156 -10.14 14.96 -18.13
CA PHE A 156 -9.23 14.83 -16.99
C PHE A 156 -8.56 13.47 -16.97
N ILE A 157 -9.31 12.37 -17.07
CA ILE A 157 -8.77 11.01 -17.04
C ILE A 157 -7.74 10.81 -18.16
N LEU A 158 -8.06 11.19 -19.39
CA LEU A 158 -7.15 11.07 -20.53
C LEU A 158 -5.90 11.94 -20.37
N SER A 159 -6.06 13.16 -19.87
CA SER A 159 -4.94 14.08 -19.64
C SER A 159 -4.04 13.62 -18.50
N ALA A 160 -4.62 13.03 -17.45
CA ALA A 160 -3.88 12.51 -16.31
C ALA A 160 -2.95 11.34 -16.70
N GLN A 161 -3.30 10.51 -17.72
CA GLN A 161 -2.41 9.46 -18.20
C GLN A 161 -1.10 10.02 -18.75
N LYS A 162 -1.09 11.25 -19.25
CA LYS A 162 0.13 11.93 -19.74
C LYS A 162 1.10 12.25 -18.59
N ILE A 163 0.66 12.29 -17.34
CA ILE A 163 1.54 12.54 -16.20
C ILE A 163 2.61 11.45 -16.16
N VAL A 164 2.19 10.19 -16.15
CA VAL A 164 3.12 9.04 -16.12
C VAL A 164 3.92 8.96 -17.43
N SER A 165 3.23 9.01 -18.58
CA SER A 165 3.86 8.72 -19.86
C SER A 165 4.73 9.87 -20.42
N ARG A 166 4.56 11.13 -19.96
CA ARG A 166 5.22 12.32 -20.55
C ARG A 166 5.93 13.22 -19.55
N THR A 167 5.80 13.00 -18.25
CA THR A 167 6.40 13.89 -17.23
C THR A 167 7.28 13.17 -16.22
N ILE A 168 7.34 11.85 -16.29
CA ILE A 168 8.19 11.00 -15.45
C ILE A 168 9.30 10.40 -16.30
N ASP A 169 10.50 10.31 -15.74
CA ASP A 169 11.64 9.64 -16.37
C ASP A 169 11.27 8.17 -16.69
N PRO A 170 11.46 7.70 -17.93
CA PRO A 170 11.08 6.35 -18.35
C PRO A 170 11.71 5.20 -17.53
N VAL A 171 12.84 5.43 -16.88
CA VAL A 171 13.49 4.42 -16.00
C VAL A 171 12.86 4.37 -14.60
N LYS A 172 11.98 5.31 -14.26
CA LYS A 172 11.26 5.34 -12.99
C LYS A 172 9.88 4.70 -13.13
N GLN A 173 9.53 3.91 -12.14
CA GLN A 173 8.26 3.18 -12.13
C GLN A 173 7.17 3.98 -11.41
N ALA A 174 6.05 4.19 -12.09
CA ALA A 174 4.84 4.78 -11.51
C ALA A 174 3.60 4.25 -12.22
N VAL A 175 2.52 4.09 -11.45
CA VAL A 175 1.20 3.73 -11.97
C VAL A 175 0.18 4.76 -11.47
N LEU A 176 -0.68 5.22 -12.37
CA LEU A 176 -1.86 6.04 -12.07
C LEU A 176 -3.09 5.34 -12.65
N THR A 177 -3.97 4.85 -11.79
CA THR A 177 -5.14 4.08 -12.18
C THR A 177 -6.42 4.75 -11.68
N PHE A 178 -7.41 4.87 -12.55
CA PHE A 178 -8.78 5.23 -12.20
C PHE A 178 -9.60 3.94 -12.11
N GLY A 179 -9.91 3.51 -10.90
CA GLY A 179 -10.63 2.25 -10.65
C GLY A 179 -12.15 2.39 -10.62
N MET A 180 -12.65 3.62 -10.45
CA MET A 180 -14.08 3.92 -10.39
C MET A 180 -14.37 5.26 -11.04
N VAL A 181 -15.45 5.29 -11.84
CA VAL A 181 -16.06 6.52 -12.38
C VAL A 181 -17.58 6.40 -12.25
N GLN A 182 -18.22 7.43 -11.72
CA GLN A 182 -19.66 7.49 -11.54
C GLN A 182 -20.21 8.86 -11.95
N ALA A 183 -21.21 8.88 -12.85
CA ALA A 183 -21.90 10.10 -13.24
C ALA A 183 -23.24 9.75 -13.91
N GLY A 184 -24.21 10.63 -13.70
CA GLY A 184 -25.53 10.53 -14.35
C GLY A 184 -26.38 9.34 -13.90
N SER A 185 -27.66 9.39 -14.25
CA SER A 185 -28.66 8.36 -13.96
C SER A 185 -29.68 8.16 -15.10
N SER A 186 -29.59 8.96 -16.16
CA SER A 186 -30.49 8.93 -17.32
C SER A 186 -29.74 9.33 -18.59
N ASP A 187 -30.12 8.75 -19.70
CA ASP A 187 -29.54 8.98 -21.03
C ASP A 187 -29.86 10.37 -21.64
N SER A 188 -30.91 11.01 -21.16
CA SER A 188 -31.35 12.31 -21.67
C SER A 188 -31.11 13.49 -20.73
N VAL A 189 -30.40 13.26 -19.61
CA VAL A 189 -30.12 14.26 -18.58
C VAL A 189 -28.62 14.39 -18.36
N ILE A 190 -28.06 15.58 -18.53
CA ILE A 190 -26.70 15.90 -18.10
C ILE A 190 -26.70 16.07 -16.58
N PRO A 191 -25.86 15.35 -15.83
CA PRO A 191 -25.83 15.43 -14.37
C PRO A 191 -25.16 16.71 -13.87
N ASP A 192 -25.37 17.03 -12.57
CA ASP A 192 -24.69 18.16 -11.93
C ASP A 192 -23.23 17.85 -11.58
N SER A 193 -22.89 16.57 -11.39
CA SER A 193 -21.55 16.18 -10.97
C SER A 193 -21.07 14.86 -11.58
N ALA A 194 -19.76 14.70 -11.64
CA ALA A 194 -19.08 13.43 -11.93
C ALA A 194 -18.06 13.14 -10.83
N PHE A 195 -17.90 11.87 -10.49
CA PHE A 195 -17.03 11.38 -9.44
C PHE A 195 -16.10 10.30 -9.95
N CYS A 196 -14.85 10.30 -9.51
CA CYS A 196 -13.92 9.19 -9.72
C CYS A 196 -13.08 8.89 -8.48
N LYS A 197 -12.63 7.65 -8.41
CA LYS A 197 -11.59 7.19 -7.47
C LYS A 197 -10.49 6.46 -8.19
N GLY A 198 -9.29 6.52 -7.60
CA GLY A 198 -8.17 5.81 -8.17
C GLY A 198 -7.02 5.66 -7.19
N THR A 199 -5.93 5.12 -7.71
CA THR A 199 -4.73 4.84 -6.92
C THR A 199 -3.47 5.25 -7.68
N VAL A 200 -2.45 5.65 -6.91
CA VAL A 200 -1.11 5.92 -7.41
C VAL A 200 -0.15 4.95 -6.75
N ARG A 201 0.74 4.33 -7.53
CA ARG A 201 1.81 3.47 -7.05
C ARG A 201 3.14 3.99 -7.56
N THR A 202 4.12 4.13 -6.67
CA THR A 202 5.49 4.52 -7.05
C THR A 202 6.49 4.08 -5.99
N PHE A 203 7.75 3.93 -6.39
CA PHE A 203 8.87 3.62 -5.49
C PHE A 203 9.67 4.86 -5.06
N ASP A 204 9.19 6.07 -5.38
CA ASP A 204 9.90 7.33 -5.12
C ASP A 204 8.94 8.37 -4.55
N THR A 205 9.23 8.84 -3.35
CA THR A 205 8.41 9.85 -2.65
C THR A 205 8.33 11.18 -3.40
N ASN A 206 9.37 11.54 -4.18
CA ASN A 206 9.32 12.74 -5.01
C ASN A 206 8.33 12.58 -6.17
N LEU A 207 8.23 11.36 -6.74
CA LEU A 207 7.24 11.06 -7.76
C LEU A 207 5.81 11.09 -7.20
N GLN A 208 5.59 10.62 -5.99
CA GLN A 208 4.31 10.76 -5.28
C GLN A 208 3.84 12.23 -5.30
N ASN A 209 4.72 13.12 -4.84
CA ASN A 209 4.44 14.56 -4.79
C ASN A 209 4.25 15.16 -6.19
N HIS A 210 5.07 14.74 -7.17
CA HIS A 210 4.98 15.19 -8.55
C HIS A 210 3.63 14.84 -9.17
N ILE A 211 3.19 13.58 -9.04
CA ILE A 211 1.92 13.09 -9.58
C ILE A 211 0.76 13.86 -8.97
N LYS A 212 0.68 13.95 -7.63
CA LYS A 212 -0.35 14.73 -6.92
C LYS A 212 -0.43 16.17 -7.44
N THR A 213 0.73 16.84 -7.51
CA THR A 213 0.80 18.24 -7.96
C THR A 213 0.36 18.40 -9.41
N LYS A 214 0.71 17.44 -10.28
CA LYS A 214 0.30 17.48 -11.70
C LYS A 214 -1.20 17.23 -11.87
N MET A 215 -1.78 16.32 -11.09
CA MET A 215 -3.22 16.08 -11.08
C MET A 215 -3.98 17.33 -10.66
N ASP A 216 -3.56 17.98 -9.57
CA ASP A 216 -4.20 19.22 -9.10
C ASP A 216 -4.10 20.35 -10.15
N LYS A 217 -2.94 20.54 -10.76
CA LYS A 217 -2.78 21.53 -11.84
C LYS A 217 -3.65 21.26 -13.07
N LEU A 218 -3.87 19.99 -13.40
CA LEU A 218 -4.81 19.63 -14.48
C LEU A 218 -6.24 20.01 -14.10
N LEU A 219 -6.66 19.71 -12.87
CA LEU A 219 -7.99 20.10 -12.37
C LEU A 219 -8.16 21.62 -12.33
N GLN A 220 -7.16 22.37 -11.87
CA GLN A 220 -7.16 23.84 -11.90
C GLN A 220 -7.33 24.37 -13.31
N GLY A 221 -6.58 23.81 -14.29
CA GLY A 221 -6.71 24.20 -15.69
C GLY A 221 -8.10 23.93 -16.26
N LEU A 222 -8.67 22.77 -15.98
CA LEU A 222 -10.03 22.41 -16.40
C LEU A 222 -11.09 23.28 -15.73
N ALA A 223 -10.90 23.63 -14.45
CA ALA A 223 -11.80 24.49 -13.72
C ALA A 223 -11.89 25.88 -14.34
N VAL A 224 -10.73 26.47 -14.70
CA VAL A 224 -10.68 27.77 -15.37
C VAL A 224 -11.25 27.70 -16.78
N ALA A 225 -10.99 26.62 -17.53
CA ALA A 225 -11.42 26.50 -18.92
C ALA A 225 -12.92 26.25 -19.09
N ASN A 226 -13.57 25.64 -18.07
CA ASN A 226 -14.95 25.14 -18.17
C ASN A 226 -15.91 25.73 -17.11
N ASP A 227 -15.46 26.71 -16.30
CA ASP A 227 -16.26 27.34 -15.23
C ASP A 227 -16.83 26.33 -14.23
N ILE A 228 -16.06 25.28 -13.88
CA ILE A 228 -16.40 24.26 -12.89
C ILE A 228 -15.75 24.52 -11.55
N THR A 229 -16.28 23.84 -10.51
CA THR A 229 -15.57 23.62 -9.25
C THR A 229 -15.23 22.14 -9.09
N TYR A 230 -14.24 21.83 -8.26
CA TYR A 230 -13.86 20.45 -7.97
C TYR A 230 -13.46 20.27 -6.51
N ASP A 231 -13.62 19.04 -6.03
CA ASP A 231 -13.04 18.56 -4.79
C ASP A 231 -12.00 17.50 -5.12
N PHE A 232 -10.78 17.63 -4.61
CA PHE A 232 -9.68 16.70 -4.82
C PHE A 232 -9.12 16.25 -3.49
N ASN A 233 -9.51 15.06 -3.07
CA ASN A 233 -8.95 14.41 -1.89
C ASN A 233 -7.87 13.43 -2.32
N TYR A 234 -6.65 13.56 -1.74
CA TYR A 234 -5.50 12.71 -2.01
C TYR A 234 -4.92 12.24 -0.69
N ILE A 235 -5.03 10.95 -0.43
CA ILE A 235 -4.52 10.28 0.76
C ILE A 235 -3.18 9.62 0.42
N LYS A 236 -2.12 10.13 1.03
CA LYS A 236 -0.82 9.45 0.96
C LYS A 236 -0.85 8.22 1.83
N GLY A 237 -0.53 7.09 1.24
CA GLY A 237 -0.34 5.84 1.93
C GLY A 237 1.06 5.68 2.52
N TYR A 238 1.45 4.45 2.76
CA TYR A 238 2.78 4.11 3.25
C TYR A 238 3.89 4.59 2.33
N LEU A 239 5.06 4.83 2.89
CA LEU A 239 6.27 5.05 2.11
C LEU A 239 6.63 3.78 1.32
N PRO A 240 7.30 3.93 0.17
CA PRO A 240 7.84 2.77 -0.53
C PRO A 240 8.76 1.96 0.41
N LEU A 241 8.57 0.65 0.42
CA LEU A 241 9.44 -0.22 1.20
C LEU A 241 10.79 -0.36 0.49
N HIS A 242 11.85 -0.11 1.26
CA HIS A 242 13.22 -0.18 0.78
C HIS A 242 14.04 -1.12 1.68
N ASN A 243 14.56 -2.20 1.13
CA ASN A 243 15.44 -3.11 1.84
C ASN A 243 16.88 -2.61 1.81
N HIS A 244 17.46 -2.41 2.98
CA HIS A 244 18.88 -2.08 3.10
C HIS A 244 19.75 -3.27 2.69
N GLN A 245 20.81 -3.04 1.91
CA GLN A 245 21.71 -4.08 1.40
C GLN A 245 22.17 -5.04 2.50
N GLN A 246 22.66 -4.50 3.63
CA GLN A 246 23.14 -5.33 4.73
C GLN A 246 22.06 -6.22 5.37
N ALA A 247 20.83 -5.70 5.50
CA ALA A 247 19.70 -6.47 6.03
C ALA A 247 19.28 -7.57 5.06
N TYR A 248 19.25 -7.25 3.76
CA TYR A 248 18.98 -8.22 2.70
C TYR A 248 19.98 -9.39 2.71
N GLU A 249 21.30 -9.11 2.82
CA GLU A 249 22.32 -10.18 2.85
C GLU A 249 22.14 -11.13 4.03
N VAL A 250 21.73 -10.61 5.20
CA VAL A 250 21.41 -11.45 6.37
C VAL A 250 20.21 -12.36 6.09
N VAL A 251 19.14 -11.81 5.51
CA VAL A 251 17.94 -12.60 5.15
C VAL A 251 18.27 -13.65 4.09
N LYS A 252 19.04 -13.27 3.06
CA LYS A 252 19.47 -14.17 1.98
C LYS A 252 20.29 -15.35 2.54
N GLN A 253 21.25 -15.06 3.44
CA GLN A 253 22.06 -16.10 4.06
C GLN A 253 21.20 -17.04 4.90
N ALA A 254 20.31 -16.50 5.75
CA ALA A 254 19.43 -17.30 6.58
C ALA A 254 18.47 -18.18 5.75
N ALA A 255 17.95 -17.64 4.65
CA ALA A 255 17.10 -18.41 3.73
C ALA A 255 17.88 -19.55 3.06
N ASN A 256 19.12 -19.30 2.59
CA ASN A 256 19.96 -20.33 2.00
C ASN A 256 20.32 -21.45 3.00
N ASP A 257 20.50 -21.11 4.27
CA ASP A 257 20.84 -22.07 5.32
C ASP A 257 19.64 -22.96 5.71
N CYS A 258 18.40 -22.47 5.52
CA CYS A 258 17.18 -23.12 5.97
C CYS A 258 16.31 -23.70 4.85
N LEU A 259 16.41 -23.19 3.63
CA LEU A 259 15.55 -23.54 2.50
C LEU A 259 16.36 -24.20 1.37
N LEU A 260 15.73 -25.15 0.68
CA LEU A 260 16.32 -25.82 -0.49
C LEU A 260 16.36 -24.92 -1.73
N TYR A 261 15.52 -23.87 -1.76
CA TYR A 261 15.39 -22.95 -2.91
C TYR A 261 15.18 -21.53 -2.45
N THR A 262 15.98 -20.60 -2.99
CA THR A 262 15.76 -19.15 -2.93
C THR A 262 15.82 -18.62 -4.36
N SER A 263 14.90 -17.72 -4.73
CA SER A 263 15.01 -16.97 -5.98
C SER A 263 15.28 -15.50 -5.71
N ASP A 264 16.05 -14.87 -6.61
CA ASP A 264 16.22 -13.41 -6.58
C ASP A 264 15.02 -12.78 -7.29
N ALA A 265 14.25 -11.94 -6.59
CA ALA A 265 13.05 -11.29 -7.14
C ALA A 265 13.34 -10.42 -8.39
N ALA A 266 14.62 -10.14 -8.67
CA ALA A 266 15.03 -9.39 -9.86
C ALA A 266 14.91 -10.21 -11.15
N ASP A 267 15.00 -11.55 -11.10
CA ASP A 267 14.98 -12.41 -12.28
C ASP A 267 13.56 -12.78 -12.72
N ASP A 268 12.56 -12.69 -11.81
CA ASP A 268 11.18 -13.14 -12.08
C ASP A 268 10.20 -11.98 -12.39
N MET A 269 10.66 -10.72 -12.39
CA MET A 269 9.82 -9.55 -12.66
C MET A 269 10.14 -8.86 -13.99
N GLN A 270 10.47 -9.63 -15.03
CA GLN A 270 10.57 -9.13 -16.40
C GLN A 270 9.25 -9.21 -17.16
#